data_95f89a19816ca3516cb53be21a84f853
#
_entry.id   95f89a19816ca3516cb53be21a84f853
#
_cell.length_a   1.000
_cell.length_b   1.000
_cell.length_c   1.000
_cell.angle_alpha   90.00
_cell.angle_beta   90.00
_cell.angle_gamma   90.00
#
_symmetry.space_group_name_H-M   'P 1'
#
loop_
_entity.id
_entity.type
_entity.pdbx_description
1 polymer ?
#
loop_
_entity_poly.entity_id
_entity_poly.type
_entity_poly.pdbx_seq_one_letter_code
_entity_poly.pdbx_strand_id
1 'polypeptide(L)'
;RPIGVFDSGLGGLTGVRELRKRLPNENIVYFGDTGRVPYGSRSPETILQYARQDIAFLLSKDVKCIMAACGTVSSIYPAAEAAKLPVPYLGVVDAAAREAAFVTRDHDADRQSRRDRHGGHHPLPQL
;
A
#
# COMPACT_ATOMS: atom_id res chain seq x y z
N ARG A 1 -9.99 12.82 -7.29
CA ARG A 1 -8.93 13.05 -6.31
C ARG A 1 -7.78 12.09 -6.58
N PRO A 2 -6.53 12.53 -6.45
CA PRO A 2 -5.37 11.69 -6.75
C PRO A 2 -5.04 10.71 -5.63
N ILE A 3 -4.24 9.70 -5.98
CA ILE A 3 -3.60 8.81 -5.01
C ILE A 3 -2.31 9.49 -4.55
N GLY A 4 -2.11 9.60 -3.24
CA GLY A 4 -0.88 10.12 -2.67
C GLY A 4 0.11 8.99 -2.40
N VAL A 5 1.33 9.13 -2.86
CA VAL A 5 2.42 8.16 -2.64
C VAL A 5 3.61 8.90 -2.07
N PHE A 6 4.19 8.38 -0.99
CA PHE A 6 5.43 8.93 -0.47
C PHE A 6 6.44 7.83 -0.15
N ASP A 7 7.71 8.21 -0.17
CA ASP A 7 8.80 7.33 0.24
C ASP A 7 9.97 8.15 0.80
N SER A 8 11.04 7.46 1.16
CA SER A 8 12.25 8.08 1.67
C SER A 8 13.13 8.75 0.58
N GLY A 9 12.70 8.66 -0.68
CA GLY A 9 13.45 9.15 -1.82
C GLY A 9 14.27 8.10 -2.56
N LEU A 10 14.23 6.84 -2.09
CA LEU A 10 14.94 5.72 -2.70
C LEU A 10 13.96 4.62 -3.12
N GLY A 11 13.87 4.36 -4.41
CA GLY A 11 13.13 3.21 -4.93
C GLY A 11 11.63 3.38 -5.10
N GLY A 12 11.03 4.46 -4.61
CA GLY A 12 9.58 4.67 -4.67
C GLY A 12 9.02 4.86 -6.07
N LEU A 13 9.84 5.29 -7.01
CA LEU A 13 9.43 5.45 -8.41
C LEU A 13 9.05 4.12 -9.05
N THR A 14 9.65 3.01 -8.63
CA THR A 14 9.26 1.67 -9.09
C THR A 14 7.82 1.36 -8.71
N GLY A 15 7.45 1.67 -7.46
CA GLY A 15 6.06 1.52 -6.99
C GLY A 15 5.08 2.39 -7.75
N VAL A 16 5.47 3.62 -8.07
CA VAL A 16 4.65 4.53 -8.86
C VAL A 16 4.43 3.97 -10.27
N ARG A 17 5.47 3.43 -10.89
CA ARG A 17 5.35 2.80 -12.22
C ARG A 17 4.37 1.63 -12.22
N GLU A 18 4.46 0.76 -11.22
CA GLU A 18 3.55 -0.38 -11.09
C GLU A 18 2.10 0.09 -10.86
N LEU A 19 1.93 1.11 -10.03
CA LEU A 19 0.62 1.68 -9.77
C LEU A 19 0.00 2.26 -11.05
N ARG A 20 0.80 2.96 -11.85
CA ARG A 20 0.33 3.52 -13.12
C ARG A 20 -0.05 2.46 -14.15
N LYS A 21 0.67 1.34 -14.16
CA LYS A 21 0.32 0.22 -15.04
C LYS A 21 -1.01 -0.40 -14.68
N ARG A 22 -1.28 -0.55 -13.38
CA ARG A 22 -2.51 -1.19 -12.88
C ARG A 22 -3.71 -0.25 -12.89
N LEU A 23 -3.47 1.03 -12.65
CA LEU A 23 -4.51 2.05 -12.55
C LEU A 23 -4.15 3.24 -13.44
N PRO A 24 -4.18 3.06 -14.78
CA PRO A 24 -3.70 4.08 -15.71
C PRO A 24 -4.54 5.35 -15.73
N ASN A 25 -5.78 5.27 -15.25
CA ASN A 25 -6.70 6.43 -15.25
C ASN A 25 -6.64 7.21 -13.93
N GLU A 26 -5.85 6.77 -12.96
CA GLU A 26 -5.73 7.46 -11.69
C GLU A 26 -4.60 8.50 -11.73
N ASN A 27 -4.88 9.66 -11.16
CA ASN A 27 -3.86 10.67 -10.93
C ASN A 27 -3.05 10.33 -9.69
N ILE A 28 -1.76 10.59 -9.73
CA ILE A 28 -0.84 10.28 -8.63
C ILE A 28 -0.09 11.54 -8.23
N VAL A 29 -0.07 11.84 -6.93
CA VAL A 29 0.82 12.83 -6.33
C VAL A 29 1.91 12.05 -5.60
N TYR A 30 3.13 12.17 -6.08
CA TYR A 30 4.29 11.49 -5.52
C TYR A 30 5.16 12.48 -4.75
N PHE A 31 5.56 12.10 -3.54
CA PHE A 31 6.48 12.86 -2.71
C PHE A 31 7.63 11.97 -2.25
N GLY A 32 8.82 12.26 -2.74
CA GLY A 32 10.05 11.61 -2.30
C GLY A 32 10.77 12.50 -1.30
N ASP A 33 10.93 12.03 -0.06
CA ASP A 33 11.58 12.79 1.02
C ASP A 33 13.10 12.69 0.92
N THR A 34 13.64 13.16 -0.20
CA THR A 34 15.06 13.01 -0.55
C THR A 34 16.00 13.76 0.38
N GLY A 35 15.54 14.82 1.02
CA GLY A 35 16.35 15.61 1.95
C GLY A 35 16.66 14.91 3.26
N ARG A 36 16.00 13.77 3.55
CA ARG A 36 16.13 13.04 4.82
C ARG A 36 16.66 11.62 4.64
N VAL A 37 17.16 11.28 3.49
CA VAL A 37 17.77 9.98 3.19
C VAL A 37 19.11 9.85 3.93
N PRO A 38 19.45 8.67 4.49
CA PRO A 38 18.68 7.44 4.55
C PRO A 38 17.80 7.34 5.80
N TYR A 39 16.56 6.92 5.62
CA TYR A 39 15.64 6.70 6.74
C TYR A 39 16.10 5.56 7.66
N GLY A 40 16.64 4.49 7.10
CA GLY A 40 16.99 3.28 7.83
C GLY A 40 18.09 3.46 8.91
N SER A 41 18.89 4.55 8.80
CA SER A 41 19.92 4.86 9.81
C SER A 41 19.43 5.76 10.94
N ARG A 42 18.15 6.14 10.91
CA ARG A 42 17.57 7.02 11.91
C ARG A 42 16.77 6.25 12.95
N SER A 43 16.50 6.88 14.11
CA SER A 43 15.67 6.25 15.13
C SER A 43 14.24 6.05 14.64
N PRO A 44 13.51 5.03 15.15
CA PRO A 44 12.11 4.83 14.82
C PRO A 44 11.24 6.06 15.10
N GLU A 45 11.51 6.78 16.16
CA GLU A 45 10.76 8.00 16.52
C GLU A 45 10.95 9.10 15.46
N THR A 46 12.18 9.29 14.99
CA THR A 46 12.49 10.25 13.92
C THR A 46 11.80 9.86 12.62
N ILE A 47 11.81 8.58 12.26
CA ILE A 47 11.16 8.07 11.06
C ILE A 47 9.64 8.29 11.13
N LEU A 48 9.03 8.04 12.28
CA LEU A 48 7.61 8.30 12.51
C LEU A 48 7.26 9.78 12.34
N GLN A 49 8.11 10.66 12.86
CA GLN A 49 7.93 12.09 12.69
C GLN A 49 7.97 12.50 11.23
N TYR A 50 8.93 11.96 10.48
CA TYR A 50 9.02 12.22 9.04
C TYR A 50 7.79 11.70 8.29
N ALA A 51 7.36 10.49 8.61
CA ALA A 51 6.18 9.89 8.00
C ALA A 51 4.94 10.75 8.25
N ARG A 52 4.75 11.24 9.47
CA ARG A 52 3.62 12.12 9.81
C ARG A 52 3.66 13.42 9.02
N GLN A 53 4.83 14.00 8.84
CA GLN A 53 5.00 15.21 8.04
C GLN A 53 4.73 14.95 6.56
N ASP A 54 5.21 13.84 6.02
CA ASP A 54 4.97 13.46 4.63
C ASP A 54 3.49 13.20 4.36
N ILE A 55 2.82 12.53 5.28
CA ILE A 55 1.38 12.27 5.21
C ILE A 55 0.59 13.57 5.27
N ALA A 56 0.94 14.47 6.19
CA ALA A 56 0.28 15.77 6.30
C ALA A 56 0.43 16.59 5.00
N PHE A 57 1.59 16.54 4.38
CA PHE A 57 1.82 17.19 3.10
C PHE A 57 0.91 16.62 2.01
N LEU A 58 0.81 15.30 1.92
CA LEU A 58 -0.07 14.65 0.93
C LEU A 58 -1.54 14.97 1.20
N LEU A 59 -1.96 14.99 2.44
CA LEU A 59 -3.32 15.37 2.79
C LEU A 59 -3.65 16.79 2.36
N SER A 60 -2.66 17.70 2.39
CA SER A 60 -2.84 19.08 1.90
C SER A 60 -3.09 19.15 0.39
N LYS A 61 -2.79 18.07 -0.34
CA LYS A 61 -3.01 17.96 -1.79
C LYS A 61 -4.36 17.30 -2.14
N ASP A 62 -5.23 17.12 -1.16
CA ASP A 62 -6.56 16.55 -1.33
C ASP A 62 -6.54 15.17 -2.01
N VAL A 63 -5.64 14.30 -1.55
CA VAL A 63 -5.55 12.94 -2.05
C VAL A 63 -6.70 12.07 -1.52
N LYS A 64 -7.10 11.06 -2.28
CA LYS A 64 -8.17 10.14 -1.87
C LYS A 64 -7.69 8.95 -1.06
N CYS A 65 -6.41 8.65 -1.12
CA CYS A 65 -5.76 7.63 -0.30
C CYS A 65 -4.26 7.90 -0.26
N ILE A 66 -3.57 7.25 0.68
CA ILE A 66 -2.12 7.40 0.85
C ILE A 66 -1.47 6.03 0.80
N MET A 67 -0.38 5.94 0.04
CA MET A 67 0.45 4.76 -0.03
C MET A 67 1.87 5.11 0.43
N ALA A 68 2.36 4.38 1.42
CA ALA A 68 3.76 4.46 1.84
C ALA A 68 4.56 3.44 1.03
N ALA A 69 5.38 3.94 0.11
CA ALA A 69 6.22 3.10 -0.75
C ALA A 69 7.58 2.79 -0.10
N CYS A 70 7.80 3.23 1.12
CA CYS A 70 9.02 2.96 1.88
C CYS A 70 8.80 1.78 2.82
N GLY A 71 9.61 0.71 2.67
CA GLY A 71 9.52 -0.46 3.53
C GLY A 71 9.77 -0.15 5.01
N THR A 72 10.67 0.78 5.31
CA THR A 72 10.97 1.19 6.68
C THR A 72 9.74 1.84 7.33
N VAL A 73 9.09 2.77 6.65
CA VAL A 73 7.87 3.41 7.16
C VAL A 73 6.72 2.40 7.28
N SER A 74 6.55 1.54 6.28
CA SER A 74 5.50 0.51 6.31
C SER A 74 5.62 -0.40 7.51
N SER A 75 6.84 -0.70 7.95
CA SER A 75 7.09 -1.58 9.09
C SER A 75 6.89 -0.89 10.45
N ILE A 76 7.04 0.43 10.51
CA ILE A 76 7.07 1.19 11.76
C ILE A 76 5.77 1.94 12.01
N TYR A 77 5.11 2.45 10.97
CA TYR A 77 3.94 3.31 11.13
C TYR A 77 2.77 2.53 11.75
N PRO A 78 2.25 2.97 12.91
CA PRO A 78 1.24 2.18 13.63
C PRO A 78 -0.09 2.07 12.90
N ALA A 79 -0.66 0.88 12.86
CA ALA A 79 -1.97 0.63 12.25
C ALA A 79 -3.08 1.46 12.92
N ALA A 80 -3.00 1.62 14.24
CA ALA A 80 -3.97 2.43 14.99
C ALA A 80 -3.96 3.90 14.57
N GLU A 81 -2.77 4.43 14.26
CA GLU A 81 -2.62 5.80 13.78
C GLU A 81 -3.12 5.94 12.34
N ALA A 82 -2.81 4.94 11.50
CA ALA A 82 -3.29 4.91 10.12
C ALA A 82 -4.82 4.88 10.05
N ALA A 83 -5.47 4.17 10.97
CA ALA A 83 -6.93 4.10 11.02
C ALA A 83 -7.60 5.44 11.37
N LYS A 84 -6.86 6.35 11.97
CA LYS A 84 -7.36 7.69 12.34
C LYS A 84 -7.23 8.71 11.21
N LEU A 85 -6.54 8.38 10.13
CA LEU A 85 -6.40 9.28 9.00
C LEU A 85 -7.74 9.46 8.28
N PRO A 86 -7.99 10.65 7.69
CA PRO A 86 -9.24 10.92 6.98
C PRO A 86 -9.37 10.18 5.65
N VAL A 87 -8.32 9.49 5.21
CA VAL A 87 -8.29 8.72 3.96
C VAL A 87 -7.67 7.35 4.23
N PRO A 88 -7.94 6.33 3.39
CA PRO A 88 -7.30 5.03 3.52
C PRO A 88 -5.78 5.13 3.39
N TYR A 89 -5.06 4.32 4.17
CA TYR A 89 -3.61 4.24 4.17
C TYR A 89 -3.18 2.80 3.85
N LEU A 90 -2.20 2.67 2.97
CA LEU A 90 -1.61 1.38 2.61
C LEU A 90 -0.09 1.47 2.71
N GLY A 91 0.51 0.58 3.48
CA GLY A 91 1.96 0.39 3.45
C GLY A 91 2.35 -0.60 2.36
N VAL A 92 3.58 -0.50 1.87
CA VAL A 92 4.09 -1.40 0.82
C VAL A 92 4.07 -2.86 1.27
N VAL A 93 4.37 -3.13 2.54
CA VAL A 93 4.33 -4.49 3.10
C VAL A 93 2.89 -5.00 3.15
N ASP A 94 1.95 -4.17 3.58
CA ASP A 94 0.53 -4.51 3.63
C ASP A 94 -0.03 -4.75 2.24
N ALA A 95 0.33 -3.93 1.28
CA ALA A 95 -0.11 -4.08 -0.10
C ALA A 95 0.39 -5.41 -0.70
N ALA A 96 1.65 -5.77 -0.46
CA ALA A 96 2.21 -7.04 -0.90
C ALA A 96 1.49 -8.23 -0.25
N ALA A 97 1.21 -8.15 1.05
CA ALA A 97 0.49 -9.20 1.78
C ALA A 97 -0.94 -9.37 1.24
N ARG A 98 -1.63 -8.27 0.96
CA ARG A 98 -2.98 -8.30 0.39
C ARG A 98 -3.00 -8.89 -1.01
N GLU A 99 -2.03 -8.54 -1.83
CA GLU A 99 -1.90 -9.10 -3.17
C GLU A 99 -1.65 -10.61 -3.11
N ALA A 100 -0.74 -11.06 -2.24
CA ALA A 100 -0.49 -12.48 -2.03
C ALA A 100 -1.74 -13.22 -1.56
N ALA A 101 -2.49 -12.64 -0.62
CA ALA A 101 -3.74 -13.22 -0.13
C ALA A 101 -4.79 -13.30 -1.25
N PHE A 102 -4.89 -12.26 -2.07
CA PHE A 102 -5.82 -12.25 -3.21
C PHE A 102 -5.48 -13.33 -4.23
N VAL A 103 -4.21 -13.45 -4.60
CA VAL A 103 -3.75 -14.48 -5.53
C VAL A 103 -4.02 -15.88 -4.98
N THR A 104 -3.78 -16.10 -3.69
CA THR A 104 -4.04 -17.38 -3.02
C THR A 104 -5.53 -17.71 -3.05
N ARG A 105 -6.40 -16.77 -2.73
CA ARG A 105 -7.86 -16.98 -2.77
C ARG A 105 -8.36 -17.28 -4.17
N ASP A 106 -7.87 -16.55 -5.15
CA ASP A 106 -8.25 -16.76 -6.54
C ASP A 106 -7.85 -18.16 -7.02
N HIS A 107 -6.65 -18.60 -6.64
CA HIS A 107 -6.17 -19.94 -6.93
C HIS A 107 -7.01 -21.03 -6.25
N ASP A 108 -7.38 -20.82 -4.99
CA ASP A 108 -8.24 -21.75 -4.25
C ASP A 108 -9.66 -21.77 -4.83
N ALA A 109 -10.19 -20.63 -5.23
CA ALA A 109 -11.48 -20.54 -5.90
C ALA A 109 -11.47 -21.30 -7.24
N ASP A 110 -10.40 -21.22 -8.00
CA ASP A 110 -10.26 -21.96 -9.25
C ASP A 110 -10.23 -23.48 -9.01
N ARG A 111 -9.48 -23.92 -8.01
CA ARG A 111 -9.46 -25.33 -7.59
C ARG A 111 -10.85 -25.81 -7.19
N GLN A 112 -11.57 -25.02 -6.44
CA GLN A 112 -12.91 -25.36 -5.98
C GLN A 112 -13.89 -25.43 -7.16
N SER A 113 -13.81 -24.50 -8.08
CA SER A 113 -14.60 -24.50 -9.31
C SER A 113 -14.38 -25.78 -10.13
N ARG A 114 -13.13 -26.23 -10.22
CA ARG A 114 -12.80 -27.49 -10.91
C ARG A 114 -13.39 -28.70 -10.20
N ARG A 115 -13.36 -28.74 -8.86
CA ARG A 115 -13.97 -29.81 -8.09
C ARG A 115 -15.48 -29.87 -8.33
N ASP A 116 -16.13 -28.70 -8.33
CA ASP A 116 -17.57 -28.63 -8.54
C ASP A 116 -18.00 -29.14 -9.90
N ARG A 117 -17.21 -28.84 -10.94
CA ARG A 117 -17.47 -29.35 -12.29
C ARG A 117 -17.37 -30.85 -12.38
N HIS A 118 -16.54 -31.48 -11.54
CA HIS A 118 -16.32 -32.92 -11.55
C HIS A 118 -17.15 -33.66 -10.51
N GLY A 119 -17.53 -32.98 -9.39
CA GLY A 119 -18.22 -33.58 -8.26
C GLY A 119 -19.67 -33.21 -8.07
N GLY A 120 -20.20 -32.27 -8.83
CA GLY A 120 -21.59 -31.79 -8.67
C GLY A 120 -21.86 -31.09 -7.33
N HIS A 121 -20.81 -30.59 -6.69
CA HIS A 121 -20.88 -29.99 -5.38
C HIS A 121 -20.66 -28.48 -5.47
N HIS A 122 -21.47 -27.70 -4.76
CA HIS A 122 -21.42 -26.24 -4.75
C HIS A 122 -21.07 -25.70 -3.37
N PRO A 123 -19.80 -25.64 -3.00
CA PRO A 123 -19.41 -25.08 -1.72
C PRO A 123 -19.64 -23.57 -1.68
N LEU A 124 -19.76 -23.05 -0.46
CA LEU A 124 -19.83 -21.61 -0.26
C LEU A 124 -18.51 -20.95 -0.68
N PRO A 125 -18.56 -19.72 -1.22
CA PRO A 125 -17.35 -18.99 -1.53
C PRO A 125 -16.50 -18.79 -0.29
N GLN A 126 -15.21 -19.00 -0.43
CA GLN A 126 -14.26 -18.71 0.65
C GLN A 126 -13.79 -17.28 0.54
N LEU A 127 -13.85 -16.58 1.63
CA LEU A 127 -13.41 -15.20 1.75
C LEU A 127 -11.95 -15.13 2.19
#